data_e0d712f0312be9efd8b6072a1a6842aa
#
_entry.id   e0d712f0312be9efd8b6072a1a6842aa
#
_cell.length_a   1.000
_cell.length_b   1.000
_cell.length_c   1.000
_cell.angle_alpha   90.00
_cell.angle_beta   90.00
_cell.angle_gamma   90.00
#
_symmetry.space_group_name_H-M   'P 1'
#
loop_
_entity.id
_entity.type
_entity.pdbx_description
1 polymer ?
#
loop_
_entity_poly.entity_id
_entity_poly.type
_entity_poly.pdbx_seq_one_letter_code
_entity_poly.pdbx_strand_id
1 'polypeptide(L)'
;MLKTKFTVLYISFSLVGIVVATLKEDIQYWRELANEELEEALSYKWNTNKAKNVIVFVGDGMSPDTITASRIYRAGENSRLAWENFPHIGILKTYNTNKQVPDSASTATALFGGVKTNFDLVGLDANVELNNCSKSLKTDYHVDSII
;
A
#
# COMPACT_ATOMS: atom_id res chain seq x y z
N MET A 1 -68.90 -23.15 21.50
CA MET A 1 -68.14 -23.90 20.46
C MET A 1 -67.42 -22.91 19.52
N LEU A 2 -66.18 -22.58 19.83
CA LEU A 2 -65.41 -21.60 19.09
C LEU A 2 -64.62 -22.33 18.03
N LYS A 3 -64.91 -22.07 16.73
CA LYS A 3 -64.13 -22.63 15.60
C LYS A 3 -63.00 -21.69 15.31
N THR A 4 -61.79 -22.03 15.70
CA THR A 4 -60.57 -21.35 15.34
C THR A 4 -60.22 -21.70 13.90
N LYS A 5 -60.26 -20.69 13.01
CA LYS A 5 -59.75 -20.83 11.64
C LYS A 5 -58.24 -20.60 11.67
N PHE A 6 -57.48 -21.63 11.37
CA PHE A 6 -56.05 -21.52 11.09
C PHE A 6 -55.88 -20.99 9.65
N THR A 7 -55.37 -19.76 9.53
CA THR A 7 -54.93 -19.20 8.27
C THR A 7 -53.48 -19.61 8.07
N VAL A 8 -53.23 -20.52 7.13
CA VAL A 8 -51.89 -20.91 6.73
C VAL A 8 -51.36 -19.84 5.77
N LEU A 9 -50.37 -19.06 6.22
CA LEU A 9 -49.68 -18.07 5.39
C LEU A 9 -48.63 -18.79 4.57
N TYR A 10 -48.86 -18.97 3.28
CA TYR A 10 -47.85 -19.44 2.34
C TYR A 10 -46.85 -18.32 2.02
N ILE A 11 -45.64 -18.38 2.60
CA ILE A 11 -44.53 -17.54 2.21
C ILE A 11 -43.92 -18.18 0.96
N SER A 12 -44.22 -17.63 -0.23
CA SER A 12 -43.52 -17.98 -1.44
C SER A 12 -42.13 -17.38 -1.40
N PHE A 13 -41.13 -18.18 -1.14
CA PHE A 13 -39.72 -17.82 -1.37
C PHE A 13 -39.50 -17.74 -2.88
N SER A 14 -39.57 -16.54 -3.42
CA SER A 14 -39.04 -16.27 -4.77
C SER A 14 -37.53 -16.42 -4.70
N LEU A 15 -36.99 -17.52 -5.21
CA LEU A 15 -35.57 -17.65 -5.50
C LEU A 15 -35.23 -16.62 -6.60
N VAL A 16 -34.81 -15.43 -6.18
CA VAL A 16 -34.12 -14.51 -7.08
C VAL A 16 -32.77 -15.14 -7.36
N GLY A 17 -32.69 -15.89 -8.45
CA GLY A 17 -31.42 -16.36 -8.98
C GLY A 17 -30.58 -15.13 -9.33
N ILE A 18 -29.58 -14.83 -8.51
CA ILE A 18 -28.52 -13.89 -8.91
C ILE A 18 -27.78 -14.58 -10.06
N VAL A 19 -28.12 -14.20 -11.29
CA VAL A 19 -27.31 -14.53 -12.45
C VAL A 19 -26.05 -13.71 -12.31
N VAL A 20 -25.00 -14.29 -11.74
CA VAL A 20 -23.65 -13.76 -11.86
C VAL A 20 -23.27 -13.95 -13.34
N ALA A 21 -23.51 -12.93 -14.13
CA ALA A 21 -22.95 -12.86 -15.47
C ALA A 21 -21.43 -12.84 -15.29
N THR A 22 -20.76 -13.94 -15.55
CA THR A 22 -19.32 -13.96 -15.71
C THR A 22 -19.03 -13.05 -16.91
N LEU A 23 -18.48 -11.85 -16.62
CA LEU A 23 -18.02 -10.94 -17.65
C LEU A 23 -17.00 -11.71 -18.48
N LYS A 24 -17.29 -11.84 -19.78
CA LYS A 24 -16.36 -12.48 -20.68
C LYS A 24 -15.24 -11.50 -20.98
N GLU A 25 -14.06 -11.79 -20.49
CA GLU A 25 -12.85 -11.02 -20.74
C GLU A 25 -12.32 -11.27 -22.15
N ASP A 26 -13.10 -10.84 -23.16
CA ASP A 26 -12.74 -10.96 -24.57
C ASP A 26 -11.96 -9.74 -25.08
N ILE A 27 -11.68 -9.69 -26.38
CA ILE A 27 -10.91 -8.61 -27.01
C ILE A 27 -11.58 -7.24 -26.80
N GLN A 28 -12.90 -7.20 -26.82
CA GLN A 28 -13.63 -5.95 -26.64
C GLN A 28 -13.51 -5.44 -25.22
N TYR A 29 -13.69 -6.31 -24.24
CA TYR A 29 -13.48 -5.99 -22.83
C TYR A 29 -12.10 -5.34 -22.56
N TRP A 30 -11.04 -5.98 -23.06
CA TRP A 30 -9.68 -5.46 -22.85
C TRP A 30 -9.40 -4.16 -23.57
N ARG A 31 -10.03 -3.92 -24.72
CA ARG A 31 -9.92 -2.64 -25.44
C ARG A 31 -10.67 -1.50 -24.74
N GLU A 32 -11.84 -1.78 -24.22
CA GLU A 32 -12.61 -0.82 -23.45
C GLU A 32 -11.86 -0.42 -22.18
N LEU A 33 -11.35 -1.39 -21.40
CA LEU A 33 -10.55 -1.14 -20.21
C LEU A 33 -9.28 -0.33 -20.54
N ALA A 34 -8.57 -0.67 -21.62
CA ALA A 34 -7.38 0.08 -22.04
C ALA A 34 -7.71 1.53 -22.43
N ASN A 35 -8.85 1.79 -23.07
CA ASN A 35 -9.28 3.14 -23.40
C ASN A 35 -9.64 3.94 -22.15
N GLU A 36 -10.35 3.34 -21.18
CA GLU A 36 -10.67 3.97 -19.90
C GLU A 36 -9.41 4.36 -19.13
N GLU A 37 -8.43 3.47 -19.04
CA GLU A 37 -7.16 3.74 -18.38
C GLU A 37 -6.35 4.83 -19.11
N LEU A 38 -6.40 4.85 -20.45
CA LEU A 38 -5.75 5.90 -21.22
C LEU A 38 -6.40 7.25 -21.00
N GLU A 39 -7.72 7.33 -21.00
CA GLU A 39 -8.46 8.56 -20.71
C GLU A 39 -8.18 9.08 -19.31
N GLU A 40 -8.15 8.20 -18.30
CA GLU A 40 -7.76 8.53 -16.93
C GLU A 40 -6.35 9.13 -16.89
N ALA A 41 -5.37 8.46 -17.53
CA ALA A 41 -3.99 8.91 -17.57
C ALA A 41 -3.83 10.27 -18.28
N LEU A 42 -4.55 10.49 -19.39
CA LEU A 42 -4.53 11.76 -20.13
C LEU A 42 -5.26 12.90 -19.41
N SER A 43 -6.21 12.58 -18.55
CA SER A 43 -6.93 13.57 -17.75
C SER A 43 -6.11 14.15 -16.60
N TYR A 44 -5.03 13.47 -16.22
CA TYR A 44 -4.20 13.85 -15.09
C TYR A 44 -3.49 15.19 -15.30
N LYS A 45 -3.68 16.08 -14.34
CA LYS A 45 -3.03 17.40 -14.32
C LYS A 45 -2.10 17.50 -13.11
N TRP A 46 -0.86 17.93 -13.36
CA TRP A 46 0.09 18.18 -12.30
C TRP A 46 -0.41 19.26 -11.34
N ASN A 47 -0.48 18.94 -10.06
CA ASN A 47 -0.74 19.92 -9.03
C ASN A 47 0.58 20.49 -8.53
N THR A 48 0.90 21.73 -8.91
CA THR A 48 2.13 22.43 -8.54
C THR A 48 1.98 23.31 -7.29
N ASN A 49 0.83 23.27 -6.63
CA ASN A 49 0.60 24.02 -5.40
C ASN A 49 1.40 23.43 -4.24
N LYS A 50 1.72 24.28 -3.25
CA LYS A 50 2.37 23.82 -2.02
C LYS A 50 1.37 23.09 -1.14
N ALA A 51 1.73 21.90 -0.67
CA ALA A 51 0.95 21.16 0.31
C ALA A 51 0.97 21.89 1.67
N LYS A 52 -0.19 21.98 2.31
CA LYS A 52 -0.28 22.50 3.70
C LYS A 52 0.09 21.42 4.73
N ASN A 53 -0.24 20.17 4.42
CA ASN A 53 0.02 19.03 5.28
C ASN A 53 0.54 17.88 4.43
N VAL A 54 1.40 17.06 5.03
CA VAL A 54 1.89 15.81 4.43
C VAL A 54 1.57 14.68 5.41
N ILE A 55 0.94 13.63 4.92
CA ILE A 55 0.64 12.42 5.68
C ILE A 55 1.42 11.29 5.03
N VAL A 56 2.27 10.63 5.81
CA VAL A 56 3.08 9.52 5.34
C VAL A 56 2.58 8.22 5.96
N PHE A 57 2.26 7.24 5.13
CA PHE A 57 1.94 5.89 5.55
C PHE A 57 3.11 4.97 5.23
N VAL A 58 3.67 4.33 6.24
CA VAL A 58 4.79 3.40 6.09
C VAL A 58 4.33 2.01 6.48
N GLY A 59 4.38 1.07 5.52
CA GLY A 59 4.12 -0.33 5.78
C GLY A 59 5.45 -1.06 6.01
N ASP A 60 5.72 -1.46 7.25
CA ASP A 60 6.90 -2.26 7.55
C ASP A 60 6.81 -3.65 6.90
N GLY A 61 7.86 -4.01 6.15
CA GLY A 61 7.89 -5.23 5.36
C GLY A 61 6.91 -5.27 4.18
N MET A 62 6.26 -4.16 3.83
CA MET A 62 5.32 -4.10 2.71
C MET A 62 6.06 -4.17 1.38
N SER A 63 6.05 -5.36 0.76
CA SER A 63 6.64 -5.63 -0.56
C SER A 63 5.59 -5.57 -1.68
N PRO A 64 6.01 -5.56 -2.95
CA PRO A 64 5.11 -5.74 -4.09
C PRO A 64 4.25 -7.00 -3.98
N ASP A 65 4.80 -8.08 -3.43
CA ASP A 65 4.07 -9.35 -3.23
C ASP A 65 2.97 -9.18 -2.19
N THR A 66 3.24 -8.47 -1.10
CA THR A 66 2.22 -8.14 -0.07
C THR A 66 1.11 -7.28 -0.65
N ILE A 67 1.43 -6.31 -1.49
CA ILE A 67 0.44 -5.47 -2.18
C ILE A 67 -0.42 -6.32 -3.11
N THR A 68 0.19 -7.19 -3.90
CA THR A 68 -0.52 -8.10 -4.81
C THR A 68 -1.44 -9.04 -4.06
N ALA A 69 -0.96 -9.68 -2.99
CA ALA A 69 -1.78 -10.54 -2.14
C ALA A 69 -2.96 -9.80 -1.52
N SER A 70 -2.73 -8.56 -1.06
CA SER A 70 -3.79 -7.71 -0.48
C SER A 70 -4.85 -7.33 -1.50
N ARG A 71 -4.46 -7.03 -2.74
CA ARG A 71 -5.37 -6.73 -3.85
C ARG A 71 -6.26 -7.93 -4.14
N ILE A 72 -5.67 -9.10 -4.34
CA ILE A 72 -6.39 -10.35 -4.62
C ILE A 72 -7.34 -10.68 -3.47
N TYR A 73 -6.88 -10.59 -2.23
CA TYR A 73 -7.69 -10.84 -1.04
C TYR A 73 -8.88 -9.89 -0.92
N ARG A 74 -8.70 -8.62 -1.29
CA ARG A 74 -9.76 -7.62 -1.19
C ARG A 74 -10.90 -7.87 -2.18
N ALA A 75 -10.60 -8.04 -3.45
CA ALA A 75 -11.63 -8.11 -4.50
C ALA A 75 -11.13 -8.72 -5.83
N GLY A 76 -10.07 -9.55 -5.80
CA GLY A 76 -9.50 -10.19 -7.00
C GLY A 76 -8.41 -9.37 -7.69
N GLU A 77 -7.82 -9.98 -8.71
CA GLU A 77 -6.62 -9.48 -9.39
C GLU A 77 -6.83 -8.11 -10.05
N ASN A 78 -8.02 -7.87 -10.59
CA ASN A 78 -8.37 -6.65 -11.31
C ASN A 78 -8.83 -5.49 -10.39
N SER A 79 -8.84 -5.70 -9.06
CA SER A 79 -9.17 -4.63 -8.13
C SER A 79 -8.00 -3.68 -7.92
N ARG A 80 -8.27 -2.47 -7.43
CA ARG A 80 -7.25 -1.50 -7.04
C ARG A 80 -7.35 -1.19 -5.55
N LEU A 81 -6.22 -1.15 -4.87
CA LEU A 81 -6.11 -0.63 -3.51
C LEU A 81 -6.08 0.91 -3.57
N ALA A 82 -6.43 1.57 -2.45
CA ALA A 82 -6.54 3.03 -2.43
C ALA A 82 -5.27 3.75 -2.91
N TRP A 83 -4.10 3.26 -2.51
CA TRP A 83 -2.81 3.86 -2.89
C TRP A 83 -2.35 3.51 -4.32
N GLU A 84 -2.94 2.50 -4.97
CA GLU A 84 -2.65 2.18 -6.37
C GLU A 84 -3.29 3.21 -7.34
N ASN A 85 -4.18 4.05 -6.83
CA ASN A 85 -4.74 5.19 -7.56
C ASN A 85 -3.92 6.48 -7.35
N PHE A 86 -2.81 6.45 -6.62
CA PHE A 86 -1.96 7.63 -6.47
C PHE A 86 -1.25 7.95 -7.78
N PRO A 87 -1.19 9.22 -8.18
CA PRO A 87 -0.70 9.62 -9.51
C PRO A 87 0.82 9.48 -9.67
N HIS A 88 1.56 9.29 -8.57
CA HIS A 88 3.00 9.22 -8.60
C HIS A 88 3.49 7.95 -7.93
N ILE A 89 4.42 7.27 -8.59
CA ILE A 89 5.13 6.10 -8.08
C ILE A 89 6.63 6.39 -8.04
N GLY A 90 7.31 5.85 -7.03
CA GLY A 90 8.75 5.88 -6.92
C GLY A 90 9.30 4.53 -6.50
N ILE A 91 10.54 4.26 -6.86
CA ILE A 91 11.25 3.03 -6.48
C ILE A 91 12.45 3.43 -5.62
N LEU A 92 12.56 2.82 -4.44
CA LEU A 92 13.66 3.04 -3.51
C LEU A 92 14.62 1.86 -3.51
N LYS A 93 15.92 2.18 -3.43
CA LYS A 93 16.98 1.18 -3.19
C LYS A 93 17.16 1.03 -1.69
N THR A 94 16.76 -0.10 -1.15
CA THR A 94 16.59 -0.30 0.29
C THR A 94 17.82 -0.81 1.04
N TYR A 95 18.94 -1.13 0.35
CA TYR A 95 20.16 -1.66 0.98
C TYR A 95 20.74 -0.73 2.07
N ASN A 96 21.40 -1.32 3.08
CA ASN A 96 22.20 -0.61 4.08
C ASN A 96 23.63 -0.36 3.58
N THR A 97 24.39 0.44 4.30
CA THR A 97 25.82 0.68 3.96
C THR A 97 26.68 -0.58 4.04
N ASN A 98 26.32 -1.52 4.91
CA ASN A 98 27.07 -2.74 5.17
C ASN A 98 26.30 -4.06 4.88
N LYS A 99 25.02 -3.99 4.42
CA LYS A 99 24.20 -5.18 4.12
C LYS A 99 23.34 -4.94 2.88
N GLN A 100 23.23 -5.96 2.03
CA GLN A 100 22.35 -5.93 0.87
C GLN A 100 20.87 -6.02 1.27
N VAL A 101 20.54 -6.86 2.24
CA VAL A 101 19.21 -6.94 2.82
C VAL A 101 19.20 -6.08 4.07
N PRO A 102 18.39 -5.03 4.13
CA PRO A 102 18.33 -4.11 5.25
C PRO A 102 17.43 -4.63 6.38
N ASP A 103 17.43 -3.89 7.47
CA ASP A 103 16.46 -3.96 8.55
C ASP A 103 15.59 -2.69 8.58
N SER A 104 14.52 -2.71 9.38
CA SER A 104 13.59 -1.58 9.49
C SER A 104 14.18 -0.36 10.21
N ALA A 105 15.10 -0.54 11.16
CA ALA A 105 15.72 0.55 11.90
C ALA A 105 16.60 1.42 10.99
N SER A 106 17.50 0.81 10.24
CA SER A 106 18.37 1.50 9.31
C SER A 106 17.63 2.11 8.12
N THR A 107 16.58 1.43 7.62
CA THR A 107 15.75 2.00 6.55
C THR A 107 14.90 3.16 7.04
N ALA A 108 14.46 3.18 8.30
CA ALA A 108 13.80 4.33 8.90
C ALA A 108 14.73 5.55 8.95
N THR A 109 16.01 5.37 9.32
CA THR A 109 17.02 6.43 9.28
C THR A 109 17.14 7.02 7.88
N ALA A 110 17.21 6.17 6.85
CA ALA A 110 17.29 6.62 5.45
C ALA A 110 16.01 7.32 4.99
N LEU A 111 14.84 6.83 5.40
CA LEU A 111 13.54 7.38 5.00
C LEU A 111 13.28 8.76 5.61
N PHE A 112 13.58 8.94 6.89
CA PHE A 112 13.25 10.16 7.64
C PHE A 112 14.42 11.12 7.82
N GLY A 113 15.66 10.64 7.70
CA GLY A 113 16.86 11.46 7.81
C GLY A 113 17.60 11.67 6.50
N GLY A 114 17.23 10.93 5.43
CA GLY A 114 17.90 11.03 4.14
C GLY A 114 19.32 10.44 4.10
N VAL A 115 19.74 9.74 5.15
CA VAL A 115 21.10 9.19 5.32
C VAL A 115 21.05 7.69 5.54
N LYS A 116 21.77 6.93 4.71
CA LYS A 116 21.92 5.48 4.92
C LYS A 116 22.89 5.20 6.07
N THR A 117 22.57 4.19 6.86
CA THR A 117 23.36 3.74 8.00
C THR A 117 23.67 2.25 7.92
N ASN A 118 24.42 1.75 8.90
CA ASN A 118 24.71 0.34 9.08
C ASN A 118 23.48 -0.41 9.60
N PHE A 119 23.48 -1.72 9.36
CA PHE A 119 22.43 -2.62 9.80
C PHE A 119 22.16 -2.48 11.31
N ASP A 120 20.87 -2.49 11.66
CA ASP A 120 20.36 -2.45 13.04
C ASP A 120 20.68 -1.13 13.81
N LEU A 121 20.97 -0.05 13.09
CA LEU A 121 21.16 1.28 13.66
C LEU A 121 20.03 2.24 13.27
N VAL A 122 19.66 3.12 14.19
CA VAL A 122 18.67 4.17 13.97
C VAL A 122 19.21 5.53 14.44
N GLY A 123 19.00 6.58 13.62
CA GLY A 123 19.40 7.94 13.96
C GLY A 123 20.90 8.20 14.00
N LEU A 124 21.71 7.29 13.45
CA LEU A 124 23.17 7.36 13.41
C LEU A 124 23.65 7.20 11.96
N ASP A 125 24.79 7.77 11.63
CA ASP A 125 25.42 7.58 10.32
C ASP A 125 26.25 6.27 10.24
N ALA A 126 26.80 5.98 9.09
CA ALA A 126 27.56 4.76 8.83
C ALA A 126 28.94 4.70 9.53
N ASN A 127 29.38 5.78 10.19
CA ASN A 127 30.62 5.78 10.97
C ASN A 127 30.45 5.02 12.28
N VAL A 128 29.21 4.80 12.73
CA VAL A 128 28.93 4.04 13.95
C VAL A 128 28.73 2.57 13.60
N GLU A 129 29.36 1.69 14.33
CA GLU A 129 29.19 0.25 14.25
C GLU A 129 28.22 -0.25 15.33
N LEU A 130 27.54 -1.34 15.06
CA LEU A 130 26.65 -1.98 16.02
C LEU A 130 27.43 -2.31 17.31
N ASN A 131 26.80 -2.06 18.47
CA ASN A 131 27.38 -2.22 19.81
C ASN A 131 28.51 -1.24 20.17
N ASN A 132 28.78 -0.21 19.37
CA ASN A 132 29.74 0.84 19.70
C ASN A 132 29.07 2.00 20.42
N CYS A 133 28.70 1.80 21.70
CA CYS A 133 27.99 2.80 22.50
C CYS A 133 28.81 4.09 22.67
N SER A 134 30.14 4.02 22.77
CA SER A 134 30.99 5.23 22.92
C SER A 134 30.97 6.13 21.69
N LYS A 135 30.83 5.53 20.48
CA LYS A 135 30.70 6.28 19.24
C LYS A 135 29.28 6.82 19.06
N SER A 136 28.26 6.03 19.43
CA SER A 136 26.85 6.43 19.29
C SER A 136 26.46 7.64 20.14
N LEU A 137 27.23 7.97 21.19
CA LEU A 137 27.01 9.14 22.03
C LEU A 137 27.57 10.43 21.43
N LYS A 138 28.34 10.34 20.35
CA LYS A 138 28.93 11.54 19.71
C LYS A 138 27.91 12.16 18.76
N THR A 139 27.58 13.40 19.01
CA THR A 139 26.59 14.17 18.24
C THR A 139 26.96 14.31 16.76
N ASP A 140 28.24 14.28 16.41
CA ASP A 140 28.74 14.37 15.05
C ASP A 140 28.26 13.23 14.14
N TYR A 141 27.82 12.12 14.74
CA TYR A 141 27.29 10.94 14.01
C TYR A 141 25.77 10.81 14.07
N HIS A 142 25.09 11.75 14.73
CA HIS A 142 23.64 11.75 14.79
C HIS A 142 23.04 12.26 13.47
N VAL A 143 21.97 11.63 13.05
CA VAL A 143 21.21 12.00 11.85
C VAL A 143 19.92 12.67 12.29
N ASP A 144 19.72 13.90 11.83
CA ASP A 144 18.47 14.63 12.06
C ASP A 144 17.30 13.96 11.31
N SER A 145 16.13 13.99 11.91
CA SER A 145 14.89 13.46 11.33
C SER A 145 13.95 14.60 10.95
N ILE A 146 13.15 14.37 9.92
CA ILE A 146 12.04 15.26 9.55
C ILE A 146 10.81 15.11 10.47
N ILE A 147 10.83 14.14 11.39
CA ILE A 147 9.78 13.89 12.40
C ILE A 147 10.21 14.50 13.71
#